data_c85a363eba6401afae608d2f0008a9cc
#
_entry.id   c85a363eba6401afae608d2f0008a9cc
#
_cell.length_a   1.000
_cell.length_b   1.000
_cell.length_c   1.000
_cell.angle_alpha   90.00
_cell.angle_beta   90.00
_cell.angle_gamma   90.00
#
_symmetry.space_group_name_H-M   'P 1'
#
loop_
_entity.id
_entity.type
_entity.pdbx_description
1 polymer ?
#
loop_
_entity_poly.entity_id
_entity_poly.type
_entity_poly.pdbx_seq_one_letter_code
_entity_poly.pdbx_strand_id
1 'polypeptide(L)'
;MKIRDIPWYNRPGMRLKKKGVGSLSDAELLAVVIGRGNTKENAIDLSNRILKNFNFNKLSVLTFYELKTEFKNQVPAMKVQAMFEIFRRTNKLKDKGFKVKINNDEDVYNYFKDELEVKNKEHFYALFLDTKNRIIGEELISVGTLNASLIHPREVFNPAIKASANSIILVHNHPSGNCKPSAEDKDITEKLKEAGKILGIKVLDHVIIGKELYLSII
;
A
#
# COMPACT_ATOMS: atom_id res chain seq x y z
N MET A 1 -24.17 -30.36 -5.84
CA MET A 1 -23.29 -30.99 -4.82
C MET A 1 -23.25 -30.08 -3.60
N LYS A 2 -23.40 -30.58 -2.38
CA LYS A 2 -23.25 -29.74 -1.19
C LYS A 2 -21.76 -29.58 -0.86
N ILE A 3 -21.30 -28.40 -0.35
CA ILE A 3 -19.89 -28.25 0.08
C ILE A 3 -19.50 -29.32 1.12
N ARG A 4 -20.48 -29.86 1.87
CA ARG A 4 -20.25 -30.97 2.83
C ARG A 4 -19.80 -32.26 2.17
N ASP A 5 -20.15 -32.49 0.90
CA ASP A 5 -19.80 -33.69 0.12
C ASP A 5 -18.34 -33.63 -0.36
N ILE A 6 -17.70 -32.44 -0.31
CA ILE A 6 -16.28 -32.27 -0.56
C ILE A 6 -15.51 -32.70 0.69
N PRO A 7 -14.51 -33.62 0.57
CA PRO A 7 -13.63 -33.95 1.68
C PRO A 7 -13.12 -32.70 2.38
N TRP A 8 -13.17 -32.68 3.70
CA TRP A 8 -12.93 -31.47 4.51
C TRP A 8 -11.60 -30.78 4.18
N TYR A 9 -10.54 -31.55 3.88
CA TYR A 9 -9.21 -31.06 3.53
C TYR A 9 -9.15 -30.39 2.15
N ASN A 10 -10.09 -30.67 1.25
CA ASN A 10 -10.20 -30.08 -0.09
C ASN A 10 -11.16 -28.87 -0.14
N ARG A 11 -11.88 -28.58 0.94
CA ARG A 11 -12.76 -27.39 0.98
C ARG A 11 -11.94 -26.11 0.83
N PRO A 12 -12.44 -25.09 0.10
CA PRO A 12 -11.69 -23.85 -0.18
C PRO A 12 -11.04 -23.21 1.06
N GLY A 13 -11.78 -23.11 2.16
CA GLY A 13 -11.25 -22.56 3.42
C GLY A 13 -10.09 -23.35 4.03
N MET A 14 -10.09 -24.69 3.87
CA MET A 14 -9.00 -25.54 4.34
C MET A 14 -7.78 -25.48 3.41
N ARG A 15 -8.01 -25.37 2.10
CA ARG A 15 -6.93 -25.18 1.12
C ARG A 15 -6.28 -23.82 1.32
N LEU A 16 -7.06 -22.76 1.52
CA LEU A 16 -6.55 -21.43 1.86
C LEU A 16 -5.66 -21.48 3.08
N LYS A 17 -6.11 -22.13 4.17
CA LYS A 17 -5.35 -22.23 5.42
C LYS A 17 -4.04 -23.00 5.27
N LYS A 18 -4.04 -24.10 4.48
CA LYS A 18 -2.87 -24.99 4.35
C LYS A 18 -1.90 -24.60 3.25
N LYS A 19 -2.39 -24.08 2.13
CA LYS A 19 -1.61 -23.85 0.90
C LYS A 19 -1.58 -22.36 0.49
N GLY A 20 -2.21 -21.49 1.25
CA GLY A 20 -2.31 -20.07 0.94
C GLY A 20 -3.38 -19.74 -0.11
N VAL A 21 -3.66 -18.45 -0.25
CA VAL A 21 -4.71 -17.91 -1.13
C VAL A 21 -4.50 -18.22 -2.61
N GLY A 22 -3.25 -18.25 -3.07
CA GLY A 22 -2.90 -18.57 -4.47
C GLY A 22 -3.25 -20.00 -4.92
N SER A 23 -3.64 -20.89 -3.99
CA SER A 23 -4.08 -22.24 -4.32
C SER A 23 -5.56 -22.34 -4.73
N LEU A 24 -6.31 -21.26 -4.62
CA LEU A 24 -7.74 -21.22 -4.91
C LEU A 24 -7.98 -20.71 -6.33
N SER A 25 -9.00 -21.31 -6.99
CA SER A 25 -9.54 -20.77 -8.24
C SER A 25 -10.35 -19.49 -7.97
N ASP A 26 -10.61 -18.69 -9.01
CA ASP A 26 -11.44 -17.49 -8.92
C ASP A 26 -12.81 -17.75 -8.31
N ALA A 27 -13.45 -18.86 -8.68
CA ALA A 27 -14.74 -19.26 -8.14
C ALA A 27 -14.63 -19.63 -6.64
N GLU A 28 -13.56 -20.28 -6.22
CA GLU A 28 -13.31 -20.60 -4.83
C GLU A 28 -13.00 -19.35 -4.00
N LEU A 29 -12.24 -18.39 -4.55
CA LEU A 29 -12.00 -17.09 -3.93
C LEU A 29 -13.31 -16.33 -3.71
N LEU A 30 -14.13 -16.21 -4.76
CA LEU A 30 -15.45 -15.58 -4.66
C LEU A 30 -16.34 -16.32 -3.66
N ALA A 31 -16.32 -17.64 -3.65
CA ALA A 31 -17.08 -18.46 -2.69
C ALA A 31 -16.66 -18.22 -1.24
N VAL A 32 -15.38 -17.99 -0.97
CA VAL A 32 -14.87 -17.61 0.36
C VAL A 32 -15.42 -16.25 0.78
N VAL A 33 -15.44 -15.27 -0.11
CA VAL A 33 -15.95 -13.92 0.15
C VAL A 33 -17.44 -13.93 0.47
N ILE A 34 -18.24 -14.58 -0.36
CA ILE A 34 -19.70 -14.65 -0.15
C ILE A 34 -20.08 -15.51 1.06
N GLY A 35 -19.30 -16.54 1.35
CA GLY A 35 -19.42 -17.43 2.51
C GLY A 35 -20.47 -18.51 2.37
N ARG A 36 -21.68 -18.17 1.93
CA ARG A 36 -22.79 -19.11 1.75
C ARG A 36 -23.48 -18.92 0.40
N GLY A 37 -23.92 -20.03 -0.20
CA GLY A 37 -24.78 -19.98 -1.37
C GLY A 37 -26.22 -19.57 -1.03
N ASN A 38 -27.13 -19.86 -1.93
CA ASN A 38 -28.55 -19.68 -1.75
C ASN A 38 -29.25 -21.05 -1.52
N THR A 39 -30.59 -21.06 -1.52
CA THR A 39 -31.39 -22.27 -1.30
C THR A 39 -31.18 -23.34 -2.37
N LYS A 40 -30.74 -22.95 -3.57
CA LYS A 40 -30.60 -23.85 -4.75
C LYS A 40 -29.15 -24.19 -5.06
N GLU A 41 -28.20 -23.29 -4.77
CA GLU A 41 -26.79 -23.39 -5.14
C GLU A 41 -25.90 -23.24 -3.90
N ASN A 42 -24.84 -24.04 -3.79
CA ASN A 42 -23.80 -23.79 -2.80
C ASN A 42 -22.92 -22.57 -3.23
N ALA A 43 -22.02 -22.11 -2.35
CA ALA A 43 -21.22 -20.92 -2.63
C ALA A 43 -20.32 -21.06 -3.86
N ILE A 44 -19.77 -22.26 -4.12
CA ILE A 44 -18.90 -22.50 -5.28
C ILE A 44 -19.73 -22.54 -6.58
N ASP A 45 -20.86 -23.23 -6.56
CA ASP A 45 -21.75 -23.32 -7.75
C ASP A 45 -22.29 -21.92 -8.10
N LEU A 46 -22.69 -21.15 -7.09
CA LEU A 46 -23.11 -19.75 -7.26
C LEU A 46 -21.99 -18.90 -7.86
N SER A 47 -20.76 -19.02 -7.34
CA SER A 47 -19.60 -18.30 -7.85
C SER A 47 -19.25 -18.68 -9.28
N ASN A 48 -19.27 -19.96 -9.62
CA ASN A 48 -19.06 -20.43 -11.00
C ASN A 48 -20.11 -19.86 -11.95
N ARG A 49 -21.39 -19.85 -11.57
CA ARG A 49 -22.46 -19.27 -12.39
C ARG A 49 -22.25 -17.76 -12.61
N ILE A 50 -21.87 -17.03 -11.59
CA ILE A 50 -21.60 -15.60 -11.69
C ILE A 50 -20.39 -15.35 -12.61
N LEU A 51 -19.28 -16.07 -12.39
CA LEU A 51 -18.05 -15.87 -13.15
C LEU A 51 -18.14 -16.37 -14.61
N LYS A 52 -19.13 -17.20 -14.94
CA LYS A 52 -19.44 -17.54 -16.33
C LYS A 52 -19.92 -16.33 -17.14
N ASN A 53 -20.67 -15.42 -16.49
CA ASN A 53 -21.27 -14.23 -17.14
C ASN A 53 -20.42 -12.96 -16.94
N PHE A 54 -19.68 -12.88 -15.83
CA PHE A 54 -18.92 -11.71 -15.43
C PHE A 54 -17.51 -12.12 -14.99
N ASN A 55 -16.49 -11.47 -15.51
CA ASN A 55 -15.17 -11.50 -14.88
C ASN A 55 -15.11 -10.52 -13.70
N PHE A 56 -14.04 -10.53 -12.89
CA PHE A 56 -13.91 -9.64 -11.73
C PHE A 56 -13.96 -8.16 -12.10
N ASN A 57 -13.40 -7.76 -13.25
CA ASN A 57 -13.45 -6.37 -13.71
C ASN A 57 -14.89 -5.91 -13.98
N LYS A 58 -15.70 -6.75 -14.64
CA LYS A 58 -17.12 -6.45 -14.85
C LYS A 58 -17.90 -6.44 -13.54
N LEU A 59 -17.63 -7.38 -12.62
CA LEU A 59 -18.28 -7.41 -11.30
C LEU A 59 -17.96 -6.16 -10.48
N SER A 60 -16.74 -5.61 -10.60
CA SER A 60 -16.30 -4.45 -9.81
C SER A 60 -17.03 -3.14 -10.14
N VAL A 61 -17.64 -3.06 -11.32
CA VAL A 61 -18.38 -1.86 -11.77
C VAL A 61 -19.89 -1.99 -11.63
N LEU A 62 -20.40 -3.17 -11.27
CA LEU A 62 -21.83 -3.37 -11.05
C LEU A 62 -22.30 -2.60 -9.81
N THR A 63 -23.51 -2.04 -9.92
CA THR A 63 -24.20 -1.42 -8.80
C THR A 63 -24.67 -2.46 -7.78
N PHE A 64 -25.00 -2.01 -6.57
CA PHE A 64 -25.57 -2.89 -5.55
C PHE A 64 -26.82 -3.63 -6.03
N TYR A 65 -27.69 -2.96 -6.76
CA TYR A 65 -28.94 -3.55 -7.26
C TYR A 65 -28.70 -4.64 -8.30
N GLU A 66 -27.75 -4.42 -9.20
CA GLU A 66 -27.34 -5.43 -10.20
C GLU A 66 -26.71 -6.65 -9.51
N LEU A 67 -25.78 -6.42 -8.59
CA LEU A 67 -25.19 -7.49 -7.78
C LEU A 67 -26.26 -8.26 -7.00
N LYS A 68 -27.22 -7.57 -6.38
CA LYS A 68 -28.32 -8.20 -5.65
C LYS A 68 -29.18 -9.08 -6.56
N THR A 69 -29.43 -8.65 -7.79
CA THR A 69 -30.18 -9.42 -8.78
C THR A 69 -29.43 -10.69 -9.18
N GLU A 70 -28.13 -10.56 -9.46
CA GLU A 70 -27.28 -11.71 -9.86
C GLU A 70 -27.10 -12.73 -8.74
N PHE A 71 -26.81 -12.28 -7.52
CA PHE A 71 -26.66 -13.15 -6.36
C PHE A 71 -28.00 -13.65 -5.79
N LYS A 72 -29.12 -13.03 -6.17
CA LYS A 72 -30.46 -13.30 -5.60
C LYS A 72 -30.50 -13.18 -4.06
N ASN A 73 -29.56 -12.44 -3.49
CA ASN A 73 -29.44 -12.21 -2.07
C ASN A 73 -28.61 -10.93 -1.83
N GLN A 74 -29.08 -10.10 -0.90
CA GLN A 74 -28.40 -8.84 -0.56
C GLN A 74 -27.07 -9.04 0.16
N VAL A 75 -26.93 -10.04 1.01
CA VAL A 75 -25.71 -10.22 1.84
C VAL A 75 -24.49 -10.53 1.00
N PRO A 76 -24.48 -11.49 0.05
CA PRO A 76 -23.40 -11.67 -0.91
C PRO A 76 -23.10 -10.42 -1.74
N ALA A 77 -24.13 -9.70 -2.21
CA ALA A 77 -23.97 -8.49 -2.99
C ALA A 77 -23.22 -7.40 -2.20
N MET A 78 -23.61 -7.17 -0.93
CA MET A 78 -22.92 -6.23 -0.03
C MET A 78 -21.45 -6.61 0.20
N LYS A 79 -21.17 -7.89 0.45
CA LYS A 79 -19.80 -8.38 0.68
C LYS A 79 -18.91 -8.17 -0.54
N VAL A 80 -19.42 -8.50 -1.73
CA VAL A 80 -18.68 -8.35 -2.99
C VAL A 80 -18.43 -6.87 -3.30
N GLN A 81 -19.44 -6.02 -3.12
CA GLN A 81 -19.29 -4.58 -3.30
C GLN A 81 -18.29 -3.98 -2.31
N ALA A 82 -18.36 -4.34 -1.04
CA ALA A 82 -17.41 -3.89 -0.02
C ALA A 82 -15.98 -4.36 -0.32
N MET A 83 -15.80 -5.60 -0.78
CA MET A 83 -14.50 -6.14 -1.19
C MET A 83 -13.89 -5.30 -2.33
N PHE A 84 -14.67 -5.01 -3.39
CA PHE A 84 -14.17 -4.18 -4.50
C PHE A 84 -13.90 -2.74 -4.08
N GLU A 85 -14.67 -2.17 -3.16
CA GLU A 85 -14.41 -0.84 -2.63
C GLU A 85 -13.12 -0.80 -1.80
N ILE A 86 -12.86 -1.80 -0.95
CA ILE A 86 -11.60 -1.94 -0.23
C ILE A 86 -10.43 -2.04 -1.23
N PHE A 87 -10.57 -2.88 -2.25
CA PHE A 87 -9.56 -3.02 -3.31
C PHE A 87 -9.33 -1.69 -4.06
N ARG A 88 -10.39 -0.97 -4.40
CA ARG A 88 -10.30 0.34 -5.05
C ARG A 88 -9.58 1.37 -4.20
N ARG A 89 -9.87 1.42 -2.89
CA ARG A 89 -9.16 2.30 -1.95
C ARG A 89 -7.69 1.92 -1.82
N THR A 90 -7.41 0.64 -1.68
CA THR A 90 -6.03 0.13 -1.60
C THR A 90 -5.24 0.44 -2.88
N ASN A 91 -5.86 0.31 -4.06
CA ASN A 91 -5.21 0.66 -5.33
C ASN A 91 -5.05 2.17 -5.52
N LYS A 92 -5.99 3.00 -5.03
CA LYS A 92 -5.78 4.46 -5.01
C LYS A 92 -4.59 4.86 -4.16
N LEU A 93 -4.36 4.17 -3.04
CA LEU A 93 -3.16 4.35 -2.22
C LEU A 93 -1.90 3.89 -2.97
N LYS A 94 -2.00 2.79 -3.73
CA LYS A 94 -0.90 2.30 -4.59
C LYS A 94 -0.67 3.17 -5.83
N ASP A 95 -1.72 3.66 -6.48
CA ASP A 95 -1.59 4.51 -7.68
C ASP A 95 -0.97 5.89 -7.38
N LYS A 96 -1.07 6.38 -6.15
CA LYS A 96 -0.30 7.56 -5.72
C LYS A 96 1.21 7.31 -5.68
N GLY A 97 1.67 6.07 -5.46
CA GLY A 97 3.09 5.75 -5.28
C GLY A 97 3.76 5.00 -6.44
N PHE A 98 3.11 4.02 -7.01
CA PHE A 98 3.81 3.01 -7.84
C PHE A 98 4.14 3.41 -9.30
N LYS A 99 3.70 4.58 -9.78
CA LYS A 99 3.99 5.04 -11.15
C LYS A 99 4.88 6.28 -11.23
N VAL A 100 5.10 6.96 -10.11
CA VAL A 100 5.92 8.17 -10.09
C VAL A 100 7.39 7.77 -10.12
N LYS A 101 8.10 8.21 -11.14
CA LYS A 101 9.56 8.11 -11.22
C LYS A 101 10.16 9.39 -10.68
N ILE A 102 11.09 9.26 -9.77
CA ILE A 102 11.87 10.38 -9.23
C ILE A 102 13.13 10.55 -10.08
N ASN A 103 13.26 11.69 -10.73
CA ASN A 103 14.44 12.05 -11.53
C ASN A 103 15.27 13.14 -10.83
N ASN A 104 14.64 13.97 -10.01
CA ASN A 104 15.26 15.08 -9.29
C ASN A 104 14.51 15.37 -7.97
N ASP A 105 15.00 16.31 -7.20
CA ASP A 105 14.44 16.80 -5.95
C ASP A 105 13.07 17.51 -6.12
N GLU A 106 12.84 18.15 -7.27
CA GLU A 106 11.54 18.76 -7.61
C GLU A 106 10.42 17.72 -7.69
N ASP A 107 10.70 16.53 -8.23
CA ASP A 107 9.73 15.43 -8.28
C ASP A 107 9.34 14.99 -6.86
N VAL A 108 10.30 14.96 -5.92
CA VAL A 108 10.05 14.65 -4.50
C VAL A 108 9.21 15.73 -3.85
N TYR A 109 9.54 16.99 -4.07
CA TYR A 109 8.76 18.12 -3.57
C TYR A 109 7.32 18.07 -4.08
N ASN A 110 7.12 17.90 -5.39
CA ASN A 110 5.79 17.82 -6.00
C ASN A 110 4.97 16.64 -5.48
N TYR A 111 5.63 15.56 -5.08
CA TYR A 111 4.97 14.39 -4.50
C TYR A 111 4.43 14.66 -3.09
N PHE A 112 5.16 15.41 -2.27
CA PHE A 112 4.87 15.61 -0.85
C PHE A 112 4.27 16.98 -0.49
N LYS A 113 4.36 18.00 -1.35
CA LYS A 113 4.00 19.40 -1.02
C LYS A 113 2.59 19.54 -0.46
N ASP A 114 1.58 18.96 -1.11
CA ASP A 114 0.18 19.08 -0.71
C ASP A 114 -0.10 18.46 0.67
N GLU A 115 0.72 17.51 1.07
CA GLU A 115 0.60 16.88 2.37
C GLU A 115 1.43 17.59 3.44
N LEU A 116 2.69 17.95 3.14
CA LEU A 116 3.64 18.39 4.14
C LEU A 116 3.60 19.89 4.41
N GLU A 117 3.28 20.73 3.44
CA GLU A 117 3.21 22.19 3.62
C GLU A 117 2.14 22.62 4.63
N VAL A 118 1.08 21.83 4.79
CA VAL A 118 -0.03 22.14 5.71
C VAL A 118 0.19 21.62 7.13
N LYS A 119 1.29 20.92 7.38
CA LYS A 119 1.56 20.29 8.69
C LYS A 119 2.16 21.31 9.66
N ASN A 120 1.59 21.37 10.88
CA ASN A 120 2.02 22.22 11.97
C ASN A 120 3.16 21.62 12.83
N LYS A 121 3.57 20.38 12.54
CA LYS A 121 4.68 19.67 13.17
C LYS A 121 5.59 19.13 12.10
N GLU A 122 6.84 18.89 12.44
CA GLU A 122 7.77 18.20 11.57
C GLU A 122 7.32 16.75 11.38
N HIS A 123 7.30 16.29 10.14
CA HIS A 123 6.99 14.92 9.73
C HIS A 123 8.17 14.42 8.93
N PHE A 124 8.80 13.35 9.39
CA PHE A 124 9.94 12.75 8.72
C PHE A 124 9.52 11.46 8.03
N TYR A 125 9.67 11.42 6.72
CA TYR A 125 9.33 10.31 5.85
C TYR A 125 10.58 9.66 5.26
N ALA A 126 10.47 8.37 4.97
CA ALA A 126 11.36 7.65 4.09
C ALA A 126 10.59 7.20 2.85
N LEU A 127 11.00 7.66 1.68
CA LEU A 127 10.46 7.28 0.38
C LEU A 127 11.30 6.13 -0.21
N PHE A 128 10.67 5.03 -0.57
CA PHE A 128 11.35 3.82 -1.05
C PHE A 128 11.30 3.73 -2.57
N LEU A 129 12.43 3.44 -3.19
CA LEU A 129 12.58 3.41 -4.65
C LEU A 129 13.08 2.05 -5.14
N ASP A 130 12.60 1.66 -6.31
CA ASP A 130 13.13 0.51 -7.06
C ASP A 130 14.42 0.87 -7.84
N THR A 131 15.01 -0.10 -8.56
CA THR A 131 16.21 0.08 -9.39
C THR A 131 16.05 1.06 -10.55
N LYS A 132 14.81 1.49 -10.85
CA LYS A 132 14.50 2.49 -11.89
C LYS A 132 14.08 3.83 -11.30
N ASN A 133 14.34 4.04 -10.01
CA ASN A 133 13.92 5.21 -9.23
C ASN A 133 12.40 5.44 -9.23
N ARG A 134 11.60 4.39 -9.28
CA ARG A 134 10.14 4.50 -9.16
C ARG A 134 9.76 4.29 -7.69
N ILE A 135 8.84 5.09 -7.21
CA ILE A 135 8.31 4.96 -5.86
C ILE A 135 7.64 3.58 -5.70
N ILE A 136 8.06 2.80 -4.71
CA ILE A 136 7.48 1.50 -4.34
C ILE A 136 6.84 1.52 -2.96
N GLY A 137 7.01 2.59 -2.20
CA GLY A 137 6.39 2.79 -0.90
C GLY A 137 6.94 4.03 -0.20
N GLU A 138 6.31 4.38 0.89
CA GLU A 138 6.73 5.43 1.80
C GLU A 138 6.38 5.03 3.24
N GLU A 139 7.10 5.58 4.21
CA GLU A 139 6.84 5.36 5.63
C GLU A 139 7.03 6.66 6.40
N LEU A 140 6.06 6.98 7.25
CA LEU A 140 6.17 8.06 8.22
C LEU A 140 6.99 7.56 9.42
N ILE A 141 8.20 8.04 9.55
CA ILE A 141 9.17 7.57 10.56
C ILE A 141 8.99 8.30 11.89
N SER A 142 8.74 9.63 11.84
CA SER A 142 8.62 10.45 13.05
C SER A 142 7.69 11.64 12.84
N VAL A 143 7.04 12.07 13.95
CA VAL A 143 6.24 13.29 14.03
C VAL A 143 6.67 14.08 15.27
N GLY A 144 7.01 15.34 15.08
CA GLY A 144 7.48 16.26 16.13
C GLY A 144 8.88 16.76 15.84
N THR A 145 9.52 17.40 16.81
CA THR A 145 10.88 17.96 16.64
C THR A 145 11.86 16.87 16.24
N LEU A 146 12.56 17.05 15.13
CA LEU A 146 13.61 16.15 14.69
C LEU A 146 14.75 16.19 15.72
N ASN A 147 14.90 15.09 16.43
CA ASN A 147 16.07 14.87 17.27
C ASN A 147 16.82 13.65 16.71
N ALA A 148 18.08 13.85 16.34
CA ALA A 148 18.93 12.79 15.79
C ALA A 148 19.04 11.54 16.69
N SER A 149 18.71 11.68 17.99
CA SER A 149 18.61 10.56 18.92
C SER A 149 17.30 9.76 18.81
N LEU A 150 16.23 10.33 18.25
CA LEU A 150 14.92 9.68 18.11
C LEU A 150 14.78 8.89 16.81
N ILE A 151 15.49 9.30 15.73
CA ILE A 151 15.44 8.57 14.46
C ILE A 151 16.55 7.52 14.46
N HIS A 152 16.14 6.27 14.72
CA HIS A 152 17.07 5.15 14.67
C HIS A 152 17.11 4.56 13.25
N PRO A 153 18.29 4.23 12.67
CA PRO A 153 18.40 3.61 11.34
C PRO A 153 17.47 2.39 11.15
N ARG A 154 17.28 1.60 12.19
CA ARG A 154 16.38 0.45 12.20
C ARG A 154 14.95 0.82 11.80
N GLU A 155 14.41 1.97 12.23
CA GLU A 155 13.03 2.39 11.95
C GLU A 155 12.88 2.81 10.48
N VAL A 156 13.95 3.34 9.87
CA VAL A 156 13.99 3.73 8.45
C VAL A 156 14.20 2.50 7.55
N PHE A 157 15.15 1.64 7.89
CA PHE A 157 15.56 0.56 7.00
C PHE A 157 14.74 -0.72 7.14
N ASN A 158 14.09 -0.99 8.28
CA ASN A 158 13.21 -2.16 8.42
C ASN A 158 12.04 -2.14 7.40
N PRO A 159 11.24 -1.06 7.27
CA PRO A 159 10.23 -0.98 6.23
C PRO A 159 10.82 -0.97 4.81
N ALA A 160 11.98 -0.33 4.58
CA ALA A 160 12.67 -0.32 3.30
C ALA A 160 13.08 -1.74 2.85
N ILE A 161 13.63 -2.56 3.76
CA ILE A 161 13.97 -3.97 3.49
C ILE A 161 12.71 -4.78 3.17
N LYS A 162 11.62 -4.61 3.95
CA LYS A 162 10.35 -5.28 3.70
C LYS A 162 9.76 -4.92 2.34
N ALA A 163 9.94 -3.67 1.91
CA ALA A 163 9.52 -3.19 0.59
C ALA A 163 10.47 -3.62 -0.53
N SER A 164 11.61 -4.28 -0.23
CA SER A 164 12.67 -4.60 -1.17
C SER A 164 13.21 -3.36 -1.91
N ALA A 165 13.38 -2.25 -1.19
CA ALA A 165 13.87 -1.00 -1.75
C ALA A 165 15.32 -1.13 -2.20
N ASN A 166 15.63 -0.61 -3.39
CA ASN A 166 16.99 -0.44 -3.89
C ASN A 166 17.67 0.78 -3.28
N SER A 167 16.89 1.83 -3.07
CA SER A 167 17.34 3.10 -2.51
C SER A 167 16.21 3.81 -1.78
N ILE A 168 16.56 4.80 -0.98
CA ILE A 168 15.60 5.64 -0.27
C ILE A 168 15.92 7.12 -0.48
N ILE A 169 14.88 7.95 -0.36
CA ILE A 169 15.00 9.40 -0.20
C ILE A 169 14.37 9.77 1.15
N LEU A 170 15.05 10.60 1.91
CA LEU A 170 14.55 11.16 3.16
C LEU A 170 13.77 12.44 2.86
N VAL A 171 12.67 12.67 3.53
CA VAL A 171 11.86 13.87 3.32
C VAL A 171 11.31 14.35 4.65
N HIS A 172 11.45 15.62 4.95
CA HIS A 172 10.76 16.20 6.08
C HIS A 172 10.33 17.65 5.81
N ASN A 173 9.35 18.12 6.56
CA ASN A 173 8.91 19.51 6.48
C ASN A 173 9.41 20.35 7.65
N HIS A 174 9.67 21.61 7.38
CA HIS A 174 9.85 22.64 8.40
C HIS A 174 8.59 23.51 8.53
N PRO A 175 7.82 23.40 9.63
CA PRO A 175 6.62 24.23 9.84
C PRO A 175 6.87 25.74 9.83
N SER A 176 8.11 26.14 10.09
CA SER A 176 8.54 27.56 10.00
C SER A 176 8.53 28.11 8.58
N GLY A 177 8.48 27.23 7.57
CA GLY A 177 8.60 27.56 6.15
C GLY A 177 10.03 27.74 5.65
N ASN A 178 11.04 27.73 6.52
CA ASN A 178 12.45 27.89 6.14
C ASN A 178 13.09 26.50 5.91
N CYS A 179 13.53 26.23 4.67
CA CYS A 179 14.14 24.95 4.28
C CYS A 179 15.63 24.83 4.65
N LYS A 180 16.22 25.80 5.39
CA LYS A 180 17.64 25.72 5.77
C LYS A 180 17.84 24.51 6.71
N PRO A 181 18.74 23.57 6.38
CA PRO A 181 18.97 22.39 7.20
C PRO A 181 19.60 22.77 8.54
N SER A 182 19.10 22.19 9.62
CA SER A 182 19.71 22.24 10.94
C SER A 182 20.97 21.37 11.02
N ALA A 183 21.71 21.46 12.13
CA ALA A 183 22.82 20.55 12.40
C ALA A 183 22.32 19.10 12.56
N GLU A 184 21.18 18.94 13.24
CA GLU A 184 20.51 17.66 13.46
C GLU A 184 20.09 16.99 12.15
N ASP A 185 19.60 17.76 11.16
CA ASP A 185 19.24 17.24 9.84
C ASP A 185 20.45 16.65 9.10
N LYS A 186 21.59 17.33 9.20
CA LYS A 186 22.84 16.87 8.61
C LYS A 186 23.37 15.63 9.31
N ASP A 187 23.36 15.62 10.64
CA ASP A 187 23.83 14.49 11.43
C ASP A 187 23.01 13.22 11.16
N ILE A 188 21.67 13.34 11.12
CA ILE A 188 20.81 12.20 10.82
C ILE A 188 20.99 11.71 9.37
N THR A 189 21.20 12.64 8.43
CA THR A 189 21.46 12.31 7.04
C THR A 189 22.73 11.46 6.91
N GLU A 190 23.86 11.89 7.50
CA GLU A 190 25.11 11.14 7.45
C GLU A 190 25.00 9.77 8.17
N LYS A 191 24.38 9.75 9.34
CA LYS A 191 24.12 8.48 10.06
C LYS A 191 23.31 7.50 9.24
N LEU A 192 22.29 7.95 8.52
CA LEU A 192 21.47 7.08 7.65
C LEU A 192 22.22 6.70 6.39
N LYS A 193 23.05 7.56 5.80
CA LYS A 193 23.93 7.21 4.66
C LYS A 193 24.91 6.10 5.02
N GLU A 194 25.54 6.17 6.19
CA GLU A 194 26.45 5.13 6.67
C GLU A 194 25.72 3.79 6.88
N ALA A 195 24.56 3.81 7.54
CA ALA A 195 23.74 2.62 7.73
C ALA A 195 23.29 2.02 6.39
N GLY A 196 22.89 2.87 5.45
CA GLY A 196 22.47 2.45 4.11
C GLY A 196 23.60 1.78 3.31
N LYS A 197 24.84 2.25 3.44
CA LYS A 197 26.01 1.60 2.83
C LYS A 197 26.21 0.16 3.31
N ILE A 198 26.03 -0.05 4.63
CA ILE A 198 26.16 -1.39 5.24
C ILE A 198 25.05 -2.33 4.75
N LEU A 199 23.83 -1.80 4.61
CA LEU A 199 22.65 -2.59 4.22
C LEU A 199 22.51 -2.77 2.70
N GLY A 200 23.33 -2.08 1.89
CA GLY A 200 23.20 -2.08 0.44
C GLY A 200 22.00 -1.29 -0.09
N ILE A 201 21.39 -0.41 0.73
CA ILE A 201 20.26 0.46 0.37
C ILE A 201 20.74 1.91 0.41
N LYS A 202 20.92 2.51 -0.77
CA LYS A 202 21.47 3.86 -0.86
C LYS A 202 20.47 4.92 -0.37
N VAL A 203 20.94 5.89 0.44
CA VAL A 203 20.24 7.16 0.65
C VAL A 203 20.63 8.08 -0.52
N LEU A 204 19.69 8.35 -1.42
CA LEU A 204 19.96 9.12 -2.64
C LEU A 204 19.90 10.62 -2.37
N ASP A 205 18.94 11.04 -1.54
CA ASP A 205 18.74 12.44 -1.21
C ASP A 205 18.07 12.62 0.14
N HIS A 206 18.08 13.87 0.64
CA HIS A 206 17.30 14.31 1.78
C HIS A 206 16.72 15.69 1.46
N VAL A 207 15.40 15.74 1.25
CA VAL A 207 14.67 16.93 0.81
C VAL A 207 13.91 17.55 1.99
N ILE A 208 14.14 18.82 2.24
CA ILE A 208 13.41 19.61 3.25
C ILE A 208 12.34 20.43 2.54
N ILE A 209 11.10 20.32 3.01
CA ILE A 209 9.94 21.03 2.46
C ILE A 209 9.55 22.18 3.42
N GLY A 210 9.53 23.37 2.88
CA GLY A 210 9.03 24.57 3.54
C GLY A 210 7.70 25.03 2.95
N LYS A 211 7.43 26.32 3.01
CA LYS A 211 6.23 26.90 2.42
C LYS A 211 6.55 27.39 1.01
N GLU A 212 6.03 26.72 -0.01
CA GLU A 212 6.29 26.97 -1.44
C GLU A 212 7.80 26.89 -1.80
N LEU A 213 8.59 26.24 -0.96
CA LEU A 213 10.04 26.13 -1.10
C LEU A 213 10.49 24.72 -0.68
N TYR A 214 11.56 24.27 -1.25
CA TYR A 214 12.25 23.05 -0.83
C TYR A 214 13.77 23.17 -0.99
N LEU A 215 14.52 22.29 -0.35
CA LEU A 215 15.97 22.25 -0.45
C LEU A 215 16.45 20.79 -0.29
N SER A 216 17.34 20.36 -1.19
CA SER A 216 18.09 19.10 -1.08
C SER A 216 19.35 19.32 -0.25
N ILE A 217 19.70 18.36 0.62
CA ILE A 217 20.90 18.40 1.47
C ILE A 217 22.08 17.64 0.83
N ILE A 218 21.81 16.67 -0.09
CA ILE A 218 22.83 15.76 -0.65
C ILE A 218 23.21 16.19 -2.06
#